data_c3457858d375a35d926ed24924a12efc
#
_entry.id   c3457858d375a35d926ed24924a12efc
#
_cell.length_a   1.000
_cell.length_b   1.000
_cell.length_c   1.000
_cell.angle_alpha   90.00
_cell.angle_beta   90.00
_cell.angle_gamma   90.00
#
_symmetry.space_group_name_H-M   'P 1'
#
loop_
_entity.id
_entity.type
_entity.pdbx_description
1 polymer ?
#
loop_
_entity_poly.entity_id
_entity_poly.type
_entity_poly.pdbx_seq_one_letter_code
_entity_poly.pdbx_strand_id
1 'polypeptide(L)'
;MITKLDSQYAEKLLSFFKELVKRDPERVERVEDVEKITLENEQAWIQRLIHKEEQGEMIVRVGMDKDVLVFEGEVERKPRWIERHVAEIRFGMLPNNEAVAKEVISELITQAHVQGIEILFYFHLQTQKAGISILEELGFKEIGKIKNYYKRNDEYVDRVYLVKNISEQTA
;
A
#
# COMPACT_ATOMS: atom_id res chain seq x y z
N MET A 1 -6.41 13.73 7.40
CA MET A 1 -5.39 14.56 6.69
C MET A 1 -4.47 13.65 5.89
N ILE A 2 -4.20 14.01 4.64
CA ILE A 2 -3.29 13.27 3.74
C ILE A 2 -2.01 14.07 3.55
N THR A 3 -0.86 13.42 3.59
CA THR A 3 0.44 14.08 3.38
C THR A 3 1.46 13.14 2.75
N LYS A 4 2.52 13.72 2.18
CA LYS A 4 3.70 12.98 1.76
C LYS A 4 4.42 12.38 2.96
N LEU A 5 5.14 11.30 2.72
CA LEU A 5 6.03 10.73 3.73
C LEU A 5 7.19 11.69 4.00
N ASP A 6 7.50 11.88 5.27
CA ASP A 6 8.59 12.72 5.75
C ASP A 6 9.29 12.05 6.93
N SER A 7 10.58 12.34 7.13
CA SER A 7 11.39 11.75 8.22
C SER A 7 10.83 12.02 9.61
N GLN A 8 10.11 13.13 9.81
CA GLN A 8 9.46 13.44 11.08
C GLN A 8 8.39 12.42 11.51
N TYR A 9 7.90 11.61 10.56
CA TYR A 9 6.87 10.60 10.83
C TYR A 9 7.44 9.25 11.27
N ALA A 10 8.76 9.10 11.42
CA ALA A 10 9.38 7.80 11.68
C ALA A 10 8.82 7.08 12.91
N GLU A 11 8.67 7.78 14.04
CA GLU A 11 8.08 7.18 15.25
C GLU A 11 6.60 6.79 15.06
N LYS A 12 5.83 7.67 14.39
CA LYS A 12 4.41 7.40 14.12
C LYS A 12 4.24 6.24 13.15
N LEU A 13 5.08 6.15 12.12
CA LEU A 13 5.03 5.09 11.13
C LEU A 13 5.44 3.74 11.72
N LEU A 14 6.50 3.70 12.52
CA LEU A 14 6.92 2.50 13.23
C LEU A 14 5.82 2.00 14.19
N SER A 15 5.22 2.92 14.95
CA SER A 15 4.09 2.60 15.83
C SER A 15 2.89 2.07 15.06
N PHE A 16 2.54 2.72 13.95
CA PHE A 16 1.49 2.28 13.03
C PHE A 16 1.75 0.87 12.52
N PHE A 17 2.95 0.58 12.01
CA PHE A 17 3.27 -0.71 11.43
C PHE A 17 3.21 -1.84 12.47
N LYS A 18 3.75 -1.61 13.66
CA LYS A 18 3.66 -2.58 14.78
C LYS A 18 2.20 -2.84 15.18
N GLU A 19 1.40 -1.79 15.29
CA GLU A 19 -0.01 -1.92 15.63
C GLU A 19 -0.81 -2.62 14.52
N LEU A 20 -0.52 -2.29 13.25
CA LEU A 20 -1.14 -2.91 12.08
C LEU A 20 -0.93 -4.42 12.07
N VAL A 21 0.31 -4.88 12.23
CA VAL A 21 0.63 -6.32 12.20
C VAL A 21 0.03 -7.07 13.39
N LYS A 22 -0.09 -6.42 14.55
CA LYS A 22 -0.78 -7.00 15.72
C LYS A 22 -2.28 -7.15 15.53
N ARG A 23 -2.92 -6.20 14.87
CA ARG A 23 -4.39 -6.12 14.74
C ARG A 23 -4.94 -6.78 13.49
N ASP A 24 -4.11 -6.97 12.48
CA ASP A 24 -4.50 -7.60 11.22
C ASP A 24 -3.85 -8.99 11.07
N PRO A 25 -4.59 -10.08 11.36
CA PRO A 25 -4.07 -11.45 11.26
C PRO A 25 -3.83 -11.89 9.81
N GLU A 26 -4.32 -11.12 8.83
CA GLU A 26 -4.19 -11.43 7.41
C GLU A 26 -2.98 -10.74 6.76
N ARG A 27 -2.06 -10.21 7.56
CA ARG A 27 -0.78 -9.67 7.08
C ARG A 27 0.19 -10.78 6.72
N VAL A 28 1.12 -10.46 5.81
CA VAL A 28 2.22 -11.36 5.44
C VAL A 28 3.37 -11.33 6.44
N GLU A 29 3.49 -10.26 7.19
CA GLU A 29 4.51 -10.06 8.21
C GLU A 29 4.14 -10.81 9.51
N ARG A 30 5.15 -11.25 10.25
CA ARG A 30 4.97 -11.83 11.59
C ARG A 30 5.22 -10.78 12.66
N VAL A 31 4.43 -10.84 13.74
CA VAL A 31 4.57 -9.92 14.88
C VAL A 31 6.00 -9.95 15.44
N GLU A 32 6.58 -11.14 15.59
CA GLU A 32 7.94 -11.32 16.14
C GLU A 32 9.03 -10.66 15.30
N ASP A 33 8.83 -10.55 13.99
CA ASP A 33 9.80 -9.91 13.09
C ASP A 33 9.64 -8.39 13.13
N VAL A 34 8.40 -7.90 13.15
CA VAL A 34 8.10 -6.47 13.19
C VAL A 34 8.50 -5.84 14.53
N GLU A 35 8.36 -6.56 15.63
CA GLU A 35 8.78 -6.06 16.95
C GLU A 35 10.30 -5.81 17.04
N LYS A 36 11.11 -6.44 16.21
CA LYS A 36 12.57 -6.23 16.15
C LYS A 36 12.96 -4.97 15.38
N ILE A 37 12.04 -4.35 14.65
CA ILE A 37 12.33 -3.14 13.88
C ILE A 37 12.60 -1.98 14.86
N THR A 38 13.76 -1.38 14.71
CA THR A 38 14.18 -0.21 15.50
C THR A 38 13.77 1.08 14.81
N LEU A 39 13.78 2.19 15.55
CA LEU A 39 13.54 3.52 14.98
C LEU A 39 14.58 3.86 13.91
N GLU A 40 15.84 3.46 14.11
CA GLU A 40 16.91 3.66 13.13
C GLU A 40 16.63 2.90 11.81
N ASN A 41 16.15 1.65 11.91
CA ASN A 41 15.73 0.90 10.72
C ASN A 41 14.60 1.60 9.98
N GLU A 42 13.61 2.11 10.71
CA GLU A 42 12.47 2.83 10.14
C GLU A 42 12.90 4.14 9.47
N GLN A 43 13.76 4.92 10.11
CA GLN A 43 14.32 6.14 9.53
C GLN A 43 15.08 5.86 8.23
N ALA A 44 15.91 4.81 8.21
CA ALA A 44 16.64 4.42 7.01
C ALA A 44 15.70 3.96 5.88
N TRP A 45 14.61 3.26 6.23
CA TRP A 45 13.59 2.84 5.27
C TRP A 45 12.85 4.05 4.68
N ILE A 46 12.41 4.99 5.50
CA ILE A 46 11.77 6.25 5.06
C ILE A 46 12.67 7.02 4.09
N GLN A 47 13.96 7.17 4.42
CA GLN A 47 14.90 7.85 3.54
C GLN A 47 15.00 7.19 2.15
N ARG A 48 14.98 5.86 2.09
CA ARG A 48 14.96 5.15 0.81
C ARG A 48 13.68 5.42 0.01
N LEU A 49 12.51 5.48 0.67
CA LEU A 49 11.24 5.77 -0.01
C LEU A 49 11.20 7.21 -0.52
N ILE A 50 11.64 8.18 0.28
CA ILE A 50 11.73 9.59 -0.12
C ILE A 50 12.64 9.72 -1.35
N HIS A 51 13.82 9.09 -1.32
CA HIS A 51 14.73 9.11 -2.45
C HIS A 51 14.12 8.50 -3.72
N LYS A 52 13.42 7.37 -3.61
CA LYS A 52 12.69 6.78 -4.75
C LYS A 52 11.59 7.71 -5.29
N GLU A 53 10.87 8.42 -4.43
CA GLU A 53 9.86 9.39 -4.85
C GLU A 53 10.50 10.58 -5.59
N GLU A 54 11.64 11.09 -5.12
CA GLU A 54 12.42 12.13 -5.80
C GLU A 54 12.91 11.70 -7.19
N GLN A 55 13.22 10.42 -7.37
CA GLN A 55 13.59 9.85 -8.67
C GLN A 55 12.40 9.51 -9.58
N GLY A 56 11.15 9.73 -9.14
CA GLY A 56 9.96 9.37 -9.91
C GLY A 56 9.69 7.87 -10.00
N GLU A 57 10.30 7.08 -9.12
CA GLU A 57 10.16 5.62 -9.09
C GLU A 57 9.01 5.17 -8.18
N MET A 58 8.59 6.04 -7.27
CA MET A 58 7.59 5.73 -6.25
C MET A 58 6.76 6.96 -5.91
N ILE A 59 5.56 6.72 -5.39
CA ILE A 59 4.71 7.74 -4.75
C ILE A 59 4.30 7.17 -3.41
N VAL A 60 4.51 7.92 -2.32
CA VAL A 60 4.13 7.48 -0.98
C VAL A 60 3.23 8.52 -0.33
N ARG A 61 2.13 8.06 0.26
CA ARG A 61 1.21 8.92 1.02
C ARG A 61 0.83 8.26 2.33
N VAL A 62 0.71 9.09 3.36
CA VAL A 62 0.22 8.67 4.67
C VAL A 62 -1.09 9.38 4.99
N GLY A 63 -1.98 8.65 5.65
CA GLY A 63 -3.26 9.14 6.13
C GLY A 63 -3.27 9.25 7.65
N MET A 64 -3.73 10.38 8.15
CA MET A 64 -3.83 10.68 9.57
C MET A 64 -5.30 10.84 9.98
N ASP A 65 -5.68 10.20 11.08
CA ASP A 65 -6.88 10.58 11.84
C ASP A 65 -6.43 11.36 13.07
N LYS A 66 -6.76 12.65 13.11
CA LYS A 66 -6.19 13.59 14.09
C LYS A 66 -4.66 13.54 14.03
N ASP A 67 -4.01 13.13 15.12
CA ASP A 67 -2.54 13.02 15.22
C ASP A 67 -2.02 11.59 15.08
N VAL A 68 -2.90 10.62 14.80
CA VAL A 68 -2.55 9.21 14.68
C VAL A 68 -2.41 8.85 13.20
N LEU A 69 -1.29 8.23 12.83
CA LEU A 69 -1.09 7.66 11.50
C LEU A 69 -1.89 6.35 11.43
N VAL A 70 -2.86 6.30 10.53
CA VAL A 70 -3.82 5.18 10.40
C VAL A 70 -3.76 4.48 9.05
N PHE A 71 -3.04 5.07 8.10
CA PHE A 71 -2.88 4.54 6.75
C PHE A 71 -1.51 4.91 6.18
N GLU A 72 -0.89 3.97 5.52
CA GLU A 72 0.26 4.20 4.65
C GLU A 72 0.03 3.47 3.34
N GLY A 73 0.34 4.11 2.21
CA GLY A 73 0.24 3.52 0.90
C GLY A 73 1.27 4.04 -0.07
N GLU A 74 1.66 3.15 -0.98
CA GLU A 74 2.69 3.41 -1.96
C GLU A 74 2.30 2.90 -3.34
N VAL A 75 2.74 3.60 -4.37
CA VAL A 75 2.69 3.18 -5.77
C VAL A 75 4.11 3.09 -6.27
N GLU A 76 4.57 1.90 -6.63
CA GLU A 76 5.91 1.66 -7.12
C GLU A 76 5.90 1.31 -8.60
N ARG A 77 6.60 2.13 -9.40
CA ARG A 77 6.73 1.97 -10.84
C ARG A 77 7.56 0.73 -11.19
N LYS A 78 7.16 -0.01 -12.23
CA LYS A 78 7.96 -1.11 -12.73
C LYS A 78 9.28 -0.62 -13.34
N PRO A 79 10.41 -1.33 -13.07
CA PRO A 79 11.75 -0.81 -13.41
C PRO A 79 12.12 -0.91 -14.89
N ARG A 80 11.55 -1.87 -15.64
CA ARG A 80 11.92 -2.09 -17.03
C ARG A 80 11.35 -1.00 -17.93
N TRP A 81 12.12 -0.55 -18.90
CA TRP A 81 11.71 0.53 -19.81
C TRP A 81 10.36 0.28 -20.50
N ILE A 82 10.05 -0.98 -20.83
CA ILE A 82 8.79 -1.40 -21.49
C ILE A 82 7.59 -1.40 -20.52
N GLU A 83 7.83 -1.37 -19.22
CA GLU A 83 6.82 -1.43 -18.15
C GLU A 83 6.66 -0.10 -17.40
N ARG A 84 7.32 0.98 -17.85
CA ARG A 84 7.34 2.27 -17.10
C ARG A 84 5.97 2.94 -16.92
N HIS A 85 4.97 2.52 -17.67
CA HIS A 85 3.58 2.93 -17.54
C HIS A 85 2.77 2.06 -16.57
N VAL A 86 3.39 1.06 -15.96
CA VAL A 86 2.75 0.12 -15.01
C VAL A 86 3.34 0.31 -13.63
N ALA A 87 2.48 0.31 -12.60
CA ALA A 87 2.91 0.36 -11.22
C ALA A 87 2.08 -0.56 -10.32
N GLU A 88 2.72 -1.00 -9.25
CA GLU A 88 2.08 -1.75 -8.17
C GLU A 88 1.63 -0.80 -7.07
N ILE A 89 0.39 -0.94 -6.61
CA ILE A 89 -0.11 -0.25 -5.41
C ILE A 89 -0.08 -1.21 -4.22
N ARG A 90 0.48 -0.74 -3.10
CA ARG A 90 0.49 -1.45 -1.82
C ARG A 90 0.04 -0.49 -0.73
N PHE A 91 -0.61 -1.00 0.29
CA PHE A 91 -1.01 -0.18 1.44
C PHE A 91 -1.28 -1.00 2.70
N GLY A 92 -1.25 -0.33 3.83
CA GLY A 92 -1.71 -0.81 5.12
C GLY A 92 -2.71 0.17 5.74
N MET A 93 -3.70 -0.36 6.44
CA MET A 93 -4.77 0.41 7.06
C MET A 93 -5.07 -0.18 8.43
N LEU A 94 -5.08 0.66 9.48
CA LEU A 94 -5.63 0.25 10.77
C LEU A 94 -7.15 0.03 10.65
N PRO A 95 -7.73 -0.96 11.34
CA PRO A 95 -9.17 -1.24 11.28
C PRO A 95 -10.02 0.01 11.53
N ASN A 96 -11.19 0.08 10.87
CA ASN A 96 -12.16 1.17 10.95
C ASN A 96 -11.67 2.53 10.40
N ASN A 97 -10.77 2.51 9.42
CA ASN A 97 -10.25 3.72 8.76
C ASN A 97 -10.51 3.71 7.24
N GLU A 98 -11.54 3.01 6.77
CA GLU A 98 -11.85 2.84 5.35
C GLU A 98 -12.08 4.17 4.63
N ALA A 99 -12.66 5.16 5.30
CA ALA A 99 -12.87 6.50 4.71
C ALA A 99 -11.52 7.19 4.42
N VAL A 100 -10.59 7.16 5.37
CA VAL A 100 -9.23 7.70 5.18
C VAL A 100 -8.50 6.93 4.08
N ALA A 101 -8.62 5.60 4.08
CA ALA A 101 -8.00 4.77 3.06
C ALA A 101 -8.48 5.12 1.64
N LYS A 102 -9.79 5.29 1.43
CA LYS A 102 -10.36 5.71 0.13
C LYS A 102 -9.80 7.05 -0.34
N GLU A 103 -9.71 8.03 0.56
CA GLU A 103 -9.16 9.34 0.23
C GLU A 103 -7.68 9.23 -0.17
N VAL A 104 -6.86 8.50 0.60
CA VAL A 104 -5.42 8.36 0.32
C VAL A 104 -5.18 7.56 -0.95
N ILE A 105 -5.91 6.47 -1.18
CA ILE A 105 -5.80 5.67 -2.41
C ILE A 105 -6.22 6.50 -3.63
N SER A 106 -7.29 7.31 -3.52
CA SER A 106 -7.72 8.22 -4.60
C SER A 106 -6.64 9.25 -4.94
N GLU A 107 -5.96 9.80 -3.93
CA GLU A 107 -4.81 10.70 -4.13
C GLU A 107 -3.65 9.96 -4.81
N LEU A 108 -3.32 8.74 -4.39
CA LEU A 108 -2.28 7.91 -5.02
C LEU A 108 -2.59 7.65 -6.50
N ILE A 109 -3.84 7.32 -6.84
CA ILE A 109 -4.30 7.12 -8.22
C ILE A 109 -4.12 8.39 -9.04
N THR A 110 -4.51 9.54 -8.49
CA THR A 110 -4.37 10.85 -9.15
C THR A 110 -2.90 11.19 -9.42
N GLN A 111 -2.03 11.02 -8.43
CA GLN A 111 -0.60 11.29 -8.57
C GLN A 111 0.08 10.31 -9.53
N ALA A 112 -0.34 9.05 -9.54
CA ALA A 112 0.14 8.05 -10.48
C ALA A 112 -0.18 8.44 -11.93
N HIS A 113 -1.41 8.87 -12.18
CA HIS A 113 -1.83 9.36 -13.50
C HIS A 113 -1.01 10.58 -13.95
N VAL A 114 -0.81 11.58 -13.07
CA VAL A 114 0.02 12.77 -13.35
C VAL A 114 1.45 12.39 -13.71
N GLN A 115 1.99 11.31 -13.13
CA GLN A 115 3.33 10.81 -13.45
C GLN A 115 3.38 9.89 -14.69
N GLY A 116 2.29 9.74 -15.44
CA GLY A 116 2.24 8.95 -16.66
C GLY A 116 2.14 7.44 -16.43
N ILE A 117 1.65 7.01 -15.26
CA ILE A 117 1.26 5.63 -15.03
C ILE A 117 -0.12 5.42 -15.64
N GLU A 118 -0.28 4.34 -16.39
CA GLU A 118 -1.52 4.00 -17.09
C GLU A 118 -2.24 2.81 -16.44
N ILE A 119 -1.48 1.91 -15.81
CA ILE A 119 -2.00 0.67 -15.22
C ILE A 119 -1.53 0.58 -13.77
N LEU A 120 -2.48 0.44 -12.84
CA LEU A 120 -2.21 0.06 -11.47
C LEU A 120 -2.65 -1.38 -11.24
N PHE A 121 -1.81 -2.16 -10.59
CA PHE A 121 -2.18 -3.50 -10.14
C PHE A 121 -1.89 -3.67 -8.64
N TYR A 122 -2.69 -4.55 -8.03
CA TYR A 122 -2.59 -4.92 -6.62
C TYR A 122 -2.65 -6.44 -6.52
N PHE A 123 -1.87 -7.00 -5.61
CA PHE A 123 -2.00 -8.40 -5.25
C PHE A 123 -1.83 -8.59 -3.74
N HIS A 124 -2.63 -9.44 -3.16
CA HIS A 124 -2.54 -9.76 -1.74
C HIS A 124 -3.32 -11.03 -1.40
N LEU A 125 -3.38 -11.37 -0.09
CA LEU A 125 -4.22 -12.47 0.38
C LEU A 125 -5.68 -12.19 0.06
N GLN A 126 -6.39 -13.21 -0.44
CA GLN A 126 -7.84 -13.13 -0.71
C GLN A 126 -8.65 -12.79 0.55
N THR A 127 -8.12 -13.06 1.72
CA THR A 127 -8.72 -12.79 3.03
C THR A 127 -8.63 -11.32 3.45
N GLN A 128 -7.87 -10.48 2.77
CA GLN A 128 -7.80 -9.03 2.97
C GLN A 128 -9.06 -8.31 2.43
N LYS A 129 -10.21 -8.67 3.00
CA LYS A 129 -11.53 -8.25 2.49
C LYS A 129 -11.75 -6.74 2.48
N ALA A 130 -11.36 -6.04 3.54
CA ALA A 130 -11.54 -4.59 3.64
C ALA A 130 -10.74 -3.84 2.56
N GLY A 131 -9.47 -4.19 2.36
CA GLY A 131 -8.63 -3.59 1.33
C GLY A 131 -9.12 -3.87 -0.08
N ILE A 132 -9.52 -5.11 -0.36
CA ILE A 132 -10.06 -5.52 -1.66
C ILE A 132 -11.36 -4.75 -1.95
N SER A 133 -12.28 -4.66 -0.99
CA SER A 133 -13.55 -3.93 -1.14
C SER A 133 -13.33 -2.44 -1.48
N ILE A 134 -12.39 -1.80 -0.81
CA ILE A 134 -12.02 -0.40 -1.09
C ILE A 134 -11.52 -0.24 -2.53
N LEU A 135 -10.63 -1.13 -2.98
CA LEU A 135 -10.11 -1.09 -4.34
C LEU A 135 -11.20 -1.32 -5.38
N GLU A 136 -12.11 -2.28 -5.15
CA GLU A 136 -13.25 -2.53 -6.03
C GLU A 136 -14.17 -1.31 -6.14
N GLU A 137 -14.47 -0.64 -5.03
CA GLU A 137 -15.24 0.62 -5.02
C GLU A 137 -14.53 1.75 -5.79
N LEU A 138 -13.19 1.74 -5.83
CA LEU A 138 -12.38 2.67 -6.61
C LEU A 138 -12.12 2.22 -8.05
N GLY A 139 -12.83 1.17 -8.50
CA GLY A 139 -12.83 0.71 -9.89
C GLY A 139 -11.74 -0.29 -10.27
N PHE A 140 -11.05 -0.87 -9.31
CA PHE A 140 -10.19 -2.03 -9.59
C PHE A 140 -11.05 -3.26 -9.85
N LYS A 141 -10.58 -4.14 -10.72
CA LYS A 141 -11.25 -5.40 -11.07
C LYS A 141 -10.34 -6.59 -10.81
N GLU A 142 -10.90 -7.62 -10.22
CA GLU A 142 -10.19 -8.89 -10.07
C GLU A 142 -9.96 -9.52 -11.46
N ILE A 143 -8.71 -9.89 -11.73
CA ILE A 143 -8.31 -10.51 -13.01
C ILE A 143 -7.84 -11.95 -12.85
N GLY A 144 -7.63 -12.42 -11.63
CA GLY A 144 -7.22 -13.80 -11.41
C GLY A 144 -6.79 -14.10 -9.98
N LYS A 145 -6.55 -15.38 -9.74
CA LYS A 145 -6.10 -15.93 -8.46
C LYS A 145 -5.06 -17.03 -8.66
N ILE A 146 -4.11 -17.10 -7.73
CA ILE A 146 -3.27 -18.29 -7.58
C ILE A 146 -3.73 -19.00 -6.31
N LYS A 147 -4.24 -20.22 -6.50
CA LYS A 147 -4.71 -21.04 -5.38
C LYS A 147 -3.55 -21.47 -4.48
N ASN A 148 -3.80 -21.46 -3.17
CA ASN A 148 -2.85 -21.94 -2.16
C ASN A 148 -1.48 -21.26 -2.22
N TYR A 149 -1.43 -20.00 -2.63
CA TYR A 149 -0.18 -19.26 -2.80
C TYR A 149 0.53 -18.97 -1.49
N TYR A 150 -0.23 -18.55 -0.47
CA TYR A 150 0.30 -18.29 0.86
C TYR A 150 0.08 -19.49 1.76
N LYS A 151 1.09 -19.85 2.54
CA LYS A 151 1.00 -20.90 3.57
C LYS A 151 1.32 -20.27 4.93
N ARG A 152 0.35 -20.36 5.84
CA ARG A 152 0.50 -19.95 7.24
C ARG A 152 0.20 -21.16 8.12
N ASN A 153 1.24 -21.69 8.77
CA ASN A 153 1.16 -22.99 9.44
C ASN A 153 0.67 -24.08 8.46
N ASP A 154 -0.47 -24.71 8.72
CA ASP A 154 -1.07 -25.73 7.86
C ASP A 154 -2.26 -25.20 7.04
N GLU A 155 -2.53 -23.90 7.10
CA GLU A 155 -3.60 -23.25 6.33
C GLU A 155 -3.04 -22.58 5.07
N TYR A 156 -3.82 -22.68 3.97
CA TYR A 156 -3.49 -22.09 2.69
C TYR A 156 -4.48 -20.98 2.34
N VAL A 157 -3.96 -19.90 1.78
CA VAL A 157 -4.76 -18.76 1.32
C VAL A 157 -4.39 -18.42 -0.12
N ASP A 158 -5.39 -18.12 -0.92
CA ASP A 158 -5.20 -17.73 -2.32
C ASP A 158 -4.61 -16.32 -2.40
N ARG A 159 -3.82 -16.09 -3.45
CA ARG A 159 -3.38 -14.75 -3.86
C ARG A 159 -4.31 -14.23 -4.93
N VAL A 160 -4.90 -13.06 -4.70
CA VAL A 160 -5.78 -12.38 -5.65
C VAL A 160 -5.02 -11.27 -6.37
N TYR A 161 -5.36 -11.03 -7.64
CA TYR A 161 -4.84 -9.96 -8.48
C TYR A 161 -5.97 -9.03 -8.90
N LEU A 162 -5.82 -7.74 -8.62
CA LEU A 162 -6.73 -6.69 -9.06
C LEU A 162 -5.97 -5.69 -9.94
N VAL A 163 -6.66 -5.15 -10.96
CA VAL A 163 -6.09 -4.18 -11.90
C VAL A 163 -7.05 -3.03 -12.13
N LYS A 164 -6.51 -1.83 -12.30
CA LYS A 164 -7.21 -0.65 -12.78
C LYS A 164 -6.41 0.04 -13.89
N ASN A 165 -7.05 0.28 -15.05
CA ASN A 165 -6.51 1.19 -16.05
C ASN A 165 -6.87 2.62 -15.62
N ILE A 166 -5.87 3.49 -15.53
CA ILE A 166 -6.01 4.90 -15.13
C ILE A 166 -5.62 5.89 -16.23
N SER A 167 -5.28 5.40 -17.43
CA SER A 167 -4.96 6.24 -18.59
C SER A 167 -6.18 7.06 -19.05
N GLU A 168 -7.38 6.51 -18.90
CA GLU A 168 -8.64 7.15 -19.19
C GLU A 168 -9.28 7.63 -17.88
N GLN A 169 -8.87 8.76 -17.37
CA GLN A 169 -9.76 9.52 -16.50
C GLN A 169 -10.82 10.13 -17.38
N THR A 170 -11.93 9.43 -17.56
CA THR A 170 -13.16 10.07 -18.06
C THR A 170 -13.46 11.27 -17.17
N ALA A 171 -13.44 12.40 -17.81
CA ALA A 171 -13.84 13.67 -17.23
C ALA A 171 -15.20 13.58 -16.51
#